data_66d8641faa911b11c8b7bc955e1706a9
#
_entry.id   66d8641faa911b11c8b7bc955e1706a9
#
_cell.length_a   1.000
_cell.length_b   1.000
_cell.length_c   1.000
_cell.angle_alpha   90.00
_cell.angle_beta   90.00
_cell.angle_gamma   90.00
#
_symmetry.space_group_name_H-M   'P 1'
#
loop_
_entity.id
_entity.type
_entity.pdbx_description
1 polymer ?
#
loop_
_entity_poly.entity_id
_entity_poly.type
_entity_poly.pdbx_seq_one_letter_code
_entity_poly.pdbx_strand_id
1 'polypeptide(L)'
;MSKKLINFVNITKSYGDNVILDDLNLYIRENEFITLLGPSGCGKTTTLRILGGFETPDNGKVIFDGKDITALPPNERNLNTVFQKYALFPHMSIAENIAFGLKIKKKSKAYIDDKIKYALKLVNLDGFEHRSIDSLSGGQQQRIAIARAIVNEPKVLLLDEPLGALDLKLRQDMQYELIRLKNELGITFLYVTHDQEEALTMSDTIVVMNQGYIQQIGTPEMIYNEPVNAFVADFIGESNIIDGIMVQDKVVTILGTKIPCVDEGFGNNTPVDVVIRPEDIEIVSPESGFMEGDITSVIFKGVHYEIEIMANGFEWLVHTTQFHAVGTHVGINVIPFNIQIMNKPESEDEEAVEIDV
;
A
#
# COMPACT_ATOMS: atom_id res chain seq x y z
N MET A 1 -10.19 -12.50 -17.86
CA MET A 1 -10.35 -11.55 -16.74
C MET A 1 -10.85 -12.31 -15.53
N SER A 2 -10.22 -12.18 -14.35
CA SER A 2 -10.69 -12.80 -13.10
C SER A 2 -12.03 -12.17 -12.69
N LYS A 3 -12.86 -12.97 -11.99
CA LYS A 3 -14.20 -12.56 -11.55
C LYS A 3 -14.10 -11.45 -10.50
N LYS A 4 -14.92 -10.41 -10.59
CA LYS A 4 -15.12 -9.44 -9.51
C LYS A 4 -15.79 -10.15 -8.33
N LEU A 5 -15.11 -10.26 -7.19
CA LEU A 5 -15.60 -10.95 -5.99
C LEU A 5 -16.32 -9.98 -5.05
N ILE A 6 -15.75 -8.78 -4.86
CA ILE A 6 -16.30 -7.72 -4.01
C ILE A 6 -16.51 -6.49 -4.87
N ASN A 7 -17.60 -5.75 -4.61
CA ASN A 7 -17.85 -4.46 -5.21
C ASN A 7 -18.42 -3.51 -4.15
N PHE A 8 -17.72 -2.42 -3.89
CA PHE A 8 -18.20 -1.28 -3.14
C PHE A 8 -18.86 -0.33 -4.15
N VAL A 9 -20.09 0.05 -3.90
CA VAL A 9 -20.88 0.89 -4.80
C VAL A 9 -21.37 2.12 -4.05
N ASN A 10 -20.83 3.28 -4.39
CA ASN A 10 -21.18 4.60 -3.85
C ASN A 10 -21.17 4.63 -2.31
N ILE A 11 -20.13 4.09 -1.69
CA ILE A 11 -20.02 3.99 -0.23
C ILE A 11 -19.68 5.36 0.35
N THR A 12 -20.58 5.85 1.18
CA THR A 12 -20.36 7.06 2.01
C THR A 12 -20.40 6.70 3.48
N LYS A 13 -19.47 7.23 4.27
CA LYS A 13 -19.39 7.03 5.71
C LYS A 13 -18.92 8.29 6.42
N SER A 14 -19.69 8.73 7.42
CA SER A 14 -19.35 9.86 8.27
C SER A 14 -19.37 9.50 9.75
N TYR A 15 -18.61 10.22 10.57
CA TYR A 15 -18.68 10.20 12.03
C TYR A 15 -18.95 11.63 12.52
N GLY A 16 -20.18 11.90 12.92
CA GLY A 16 -20.64 13.27 13.17
C GLY A 16 -20.58 14.09 11.88
N ASP A 17 -19.95 15.23 11.93
CA ASP A 17 -19.79 16.13 10.78
C ASP A 17 -18.56 15.79 9.90
N ASN A 18 -17.78 14.77 10.27
CA ASN A 18 -16.56 14.40 9.55
C ASN A 18 -16.85 13.27 8.56
N VAL A 19 -16.78 13.56 7.27
CA VAL A 19 -16.89 12.58 6.18
C VAL A 19 -15.57 11.82 6.06
N ILE A 20 -15.60 10.50 6.21
CA ILE A 20 -14.41 9.62 6.13
C ILE A 20 -14.31 8.92 4.78
N LEU A 21 -15.43 8.57 4.19
CA LEU A 21 -15.53 8.02 2.83
C LEU A 21 -16.63 8.77 2.11
N ASP A 22 -16.35 9.27 0.93
CA ASP A 22 -17.28 9.98 0.09
C ASP A 22 -17.36 9.31 -1.28
N ASP A 23 -18.52 8.75 -1.58
CA ASP A 23 -18.85 8.06 -2.84
C ASP A 23 -17.79 7.02 -3.30
N LEU A 24 -17.21 6.26 -2.36
CA LEU A 24 -16.16 5.29 -2.67
C LEU A 24 -16.72 4.16 -3.54
N ASN A 25 -16.09 4.01 -4.71
CA ASN A 25 -16.35 2.94 -5.66
C ASN A 25 -15.07 2.11 -5.84
N LEU A 26 -15.14 0.80 -5.54
CA LEU A 26 -13.98 -0.10 -5.61
C LEU A 26 -14.44 -1.53 -5.88
N TYR A 27 -13.78 -2.23 -6.81
CA TYR A 27 -13.98 -3.66 -6.96
C TYR A 27 -12.69 -4.45 -6.65
N ILE A 28 -12.85 -5.64 -6.09
CA ILE A 28 -11.76 -6.57 -5.76
C ILE A 28 -12.00 -7.88 -6.50
N ARG A 29 -10.95 -8.40 -7.13
CA ARG A 29 -11.02 -9.64 -7.90
C ARG A 29 -10.80 -10.86 -7.02
N GLU A 30 -11.20 -12.01 -7.54
CA GLU A 30 -10.95 -13.31 -6.90
C GLU A 30 -9.47 -13.68 -7.00
N ASN A 31 -8.90 -14.22 -5.90
CA ASN A 31 -7.49 -14.62 -5.78
C ASN A 31 -6.48 -13.47 -5.92
N GLU A 32 -6.86 -12.28 -5.55
CA GLU A 32 -6.05 -11.06 -5.59
C GLU A 32 -5.52 -10.71 -4.19
N PHE A 33 -4.26 -10.26 -4.12
CA PHE A 33 -3.73 -9.55 -2.97
C PHE A 33 -3.86 -8.05 -3.24
N ILE A 34 -4.87 -7.43 -2.67
CA ILE A 34 -5.11 -6.00 -2.83
C ILE A 34 -4.76 -5.25 -1.54
N THR A 35 -4.05 -4.15 -1.68
CA THR A 35 -3.65 -3.30 -0.55
C THR A 35 -4.32 -1.94 -0.63
N LEU A 36 -4.98 -1.53 0.46
CA LEU A 36 -5.38 -0.15 0.68
C LEU A 36 -4.21 0.58 1.35
N LEU A 37 -3.62 1.53 0.67
CA LEU A 37 -2.45 2.28 1.10
C LEU A 37 -2.80 3.77 1.21
N GLY A 38 -2.25 4.48 2.19
CA GLY A 38 -2.50 5.92 2.35
C GLY A 38 -2.14 6.41 3.76
N PRO A 39 -2.18 7.72 4.01
CA PRO A 39 -1.90 8.31 5.31
C PRO A 39 -2.92 7.90 6.37
N SER A 40 -2.61 8.18 7.64
CA SER A 40 -3.54 7.93 8.74
C SER A 40 -4.81 8.75 8.59
N GLY A 41 -5.97 8.12 8.80
CA GLY A 41 -7.26 8.81 8.74
C GLY A 41 -7.90 8.90 7.34
N CYS A 42 -7.25 8.43 6.26
CA CYS A 42 -7.81 8.51 4.90
C CYS A 42 -8.93 7.50 4.57
N GLY A 43 -9.40 6.69 5.54
CA GLY A 43 -10.57 5.81 5.33
C GLY A 43 -10.27 4.31 5.16
N LYS A 44 -9.01 3.85 5.07
CA LYS A 44 -8.63 2.43 4.85
C LYS A 44 -9.27 1.45 5.83
N THR A 45 -9.03 1.66 7.13
CA THR A 45 -9.62 0.80 8.19
C THR A 45 -11.14 0.87 8.20
N THR A 46 -11.74 2.02 7.88
CA THR A 46 -13.19 2.17 7.75
C THR A 46 -13.73 1.32 6.59
N THR A 47 -13.07 1.35 5.43
CA THR A 47 -13.41 0.52 4.26
C THR A 47 -13.32 -0.99 4.62
N LEU A 48 -12.23 -1.40 5.28
CA LEU A 48 -12.08 -2.78 5.75
C LEU A 48 -13.19 -3.17 6.74
N ARG A 49 -13.51 -2.30 7.71
CA ARG A 49 -14.58 -2.55 8.71
C ARG A 49 -15.96 -2.64 8.08
N ILE A 50 -16.25 -1.82 7.06
CA ILE A 50 -17.49 -1.89 6.31
C ILE A 50 -17.58 -3.25 5.60
N LEU A 51 -16.52 -3.71 4.92
CA LEU A 51 -16.50 -5.04 4.32
C LEU A 51 -16.63 -6.15 5.36
N GLY A 52 -15.97 -6.01 6.51
CA GLY A 52 -16.04 -6.95 7.63
C GLY A 52 -17.40 -7.00 8.33
N GLY A 53 -18.27 -6.01 8.11
CA GLY A 53 -19.58 -5.89 8.78
C GLY A 53 -19.48 -5.36 10.21
N PHE A 54 -18.34 -4.76 10.59
CA PHE A 54 -18.13 -4.10 11.88
C PHE A 54 -18.63 -2.65 11.87
N GLU A 55 -18.78 -2.08 10.66
CA GLU A 55 -19.37 -0.76 10.41
C GLU A 55 -20.42 -0.88 9.30
N THR A 56 -21.45 -0.03 9.38
CA THR A 56 -22.45 0.10 8.33
C THR A 56 -22.23 1.41 7.60
N PRO A 57 -22.16 1.43 6.27
CA PRO A 57 -22.07 2.67 5.52
C PRO A 57 -23.38 3.48 5.70
N ASP A 58 -23.28 4.80 5.57
CA ASP A 58 -24.44 5.69 5.63
C ASP A 58 -25.21 5.64 4.31
N ASN A 59 -24.48 5.50 3.18
CA ASN A 59 -25.03 5.27 1.85
C ASN A 59 -24.21 4.21 1.11
N GLY A 60 -24.80 3.70 0.01
CA GLY A 60 -24.15 2.75 -0.87
C GLY A 60 -24.38 1.30 -0.49
N LYS A 61 -23.67 0.40 -1.20
CA LYS A 61 -23.83 -1.06 -1.05
C LYS A 61 -22.49 -1.79 -1.14
N VAL A 62 -22.39 -2.88 -0.40
CA VAL A 62 -21.31 -3.85 -0.51
C VAL A 62 -21.84 -5.12 -1.12
N ILE A 63 -21.39 -5.44 -2.33
CA ILE A 63 -21.78 -6.66 -3.05
C ILE A 63 -20.65 -7.68 -2.91
N PHE A 64 -20.94 -8.86 -2.42
CA PHE A 64 -19.99 -9.96 -2.27
C PHE A 64 -20.51 -11.19 -3.01
N ASP A 65 -19.74 -11.69 -3.97
CA ASP A 65 -20.10 -12.83 -4.83
C ASP A 65 -21.51 -12.69 -5.44
N GLY A 66 -21.84 -11.47 -5.90
CA GLY A 66 -23.14 -11.11 -6.49
C GLY A 66 -24.28 -10.89 -5.50
N LYS A 67 -24.04 -10.95 -4.18
CA LYS A 67 -25.06 -10.75 -3.14
C LYS A 67 -24.78 -9.47 -2.36
N ASP A 68 -25.81 -8.70 -2.09
CA ASP A 68 -25.74 -7.56 -1.18
C ASP A 68 -25.54 -8.06 0.26
N ILE A 69 -24.42 -7.70 0.86
CA ILE A 69 -24.05 -8.05 2.25
C ILE A 69 -24.04 -6.82 3.18
N THR A 70 -24.48 -5.67 2.71
CA THR A 70 -24.35 -4.39 3.42
C THR A 70 -24.91 -4.45 4.85
N ALA A 71 -26.09 -5.05 5.03
CA ALA A 71 -26.75 -5.17 6.33
C ALA A 71 -26.39 -6.46 7.11
N LEU A 72 -25.59 -7.36 6.53
CA LEU A 72 -25.24 -8.62 7.20
C LEU A 72 -24.21 -8.39 8.32
N PRO A 73 -24.40 -9.00 9.49
CA PRO A 73 -23.43 -8.95 10.59
C PRO A 73 -22.17 -9.76 10.23
N PRO A 74 -21.03 -9.54 10.92
CA PRO A 74 -19.73 -10.19 10.61
C PRO A 74 -19.79 -11.72 10.55
N ASN A 75 -20.56 -12.35 11.44
CA ASN A 75 -20.66 -13.81 11.53
C ASN A 75 -21.41 -14.48 10.38
N GLU A 76 -22.15 -13.71 9.58
CA GLU A 76 -22.89 -14.19 8.41
C GLU A 76 -22.16 -13.96 7.09
N ARG A 77 -21.03 -13.24 7.14
CA ARG A 77 -20.16 -12.98 5.98
C ARG A 77 -19.13 -14.10 5.84
N ASN A 78 -18.89 -14.57 4.61
CA ASN A 78 -17.89 -15.60 4.34
C ASN A 78 -16.48 -15.00 4.15
N LEU A 79 -16.06 -14.19 5.12
CA LEU A 79 -14.77 -13.57 5.20
C LEU A 79 -14.30 -13.56 6.66
N ASN A 80 -12.98 -13.48 6.88
CA ASN A 80 -12.41 -13.42 8.22
C ASN A 80 -11.46 -12.24 8.33
N THR A 81 -11.34 -11.70 9.56
CA THR A 81 -10.49 -10.54 9.85
C THR A 81 -9.40 -10.89 10.85
N VAL A 82 -8.18 -10.46 10.56
CA VAL A 82 -7.07 -10.40 11.49
C VAL A 82 -6.86 -8.93 11.86
N PHE A 83 -7.05 -8.60 13.12
CA PHE A 83 -6.91 -7.25 13.64
C PHE A 83 -5.46 -6.92 13.98
N GLN A 84 -5.11 -5.65 14.03
CA GLN A 84 -3.79 -5.13 14.38
C GLN A 84 -3.22 -5.70 15.69
N LYS A 85 -4.05 -5.90 16.72
CA LYS A 85 -3.68 -6.51 18.00
C LYS A 85 -3.94 -8.03 18.07
N TYR A 86 -4.07 -8.70 16.91
CA TYR A 86 -4.30 -10.14 16.74
C TYR A 86 -5.57 -10.70 17.40
N ALA A 87 -6.09 -10.07 18.45
CA ALA A 87 -7.30 -10.45 19.20
C ALA A 87 -7.34 -11.95 19.58
N LEU A 88 -6.20 -12.53 19.94
CA LEU A 88 -6.12 -13.90 20.45
C LEU A 88 -6.74 -13.99 21.85
N PHE A 89 -7.33 -15.14 22.18
CA PHE A 89 -7.91 -15.41 23.49
C PHE A 89 -6.80 -15.86 24.45
N PRO A 90 -6.35 -15.04 25.41
CA PRO A 90 -5.18 -15.35 26.24
C PRO A 90 -5.42 -16.54 27.20
N HIS A 91 -6.67 -16.78 27.59
CA HIS A 91 -7.06 -17.89 28.47
C HIS A 91 -7.24 -19.24 27.77
N MET A 92 -7.03 -19.28 26.45
CA MET A 92 -7.12 -20.48 25.62
C MET A 92 -5.76 -20.90 25.12
N SER A 93 -5.54 -22.21 24.96
CA SER A 93 -4.38 -22.74 24.23
C SER A 93 -4.40 -22.33 22.75
N ILE A 94 -3.30 -22.55 22.05
CA ILE A 94 -3.20 -22.32 20.61
C ILE A 94 -4.24 -23.15 19.84
N ALA A 95 -4.34 -24.45 20.16
CA ALA A 95 -5.34 -25.32 19.54
C ALA A 95 -6.78 -24.82 19.77
N GLU A 96 -7.08 -24.34 20.98
CA GLU A 96 -8.40 -23.80 21.29
C GLU A 96 -8.70 -22.50 20.56
N ASN A 97 -7.72 -21.60 20.41
CA ASN A 97 -7.83 -20.40 19.59
C ASN A 97 -8.17 -20.74 18.14
N ILE A 98 -7.42 -21.67 17.52
CA ILE A 98 -7.65 -22.09 16.13
C ILE A 98 -8.99 -22.78 15.99
N ALA A 99 -9.35 -23.68 16.93
CA ALA A 99 -10.61 -24.44 16.92
C ALA A 99 -11.86 -23.58 17.14
N PHE A 100 -11.74 -22.37 17.67
CA PHE A 100 -12.86 -21.59 18.18
C PHE A 100 -14.02 -21.46 17.17
N GLY A 101 -13.73 -20.99 15.95
CA GLY A 101 -14.73 -20.83 14.89
C GLY A 101 -15.35 -22.18 14.45
N LEU A 102 -14.54 -23.24 14.39
CA LEU A 102 -15.02 -24.58 14.01
C LEU A 102 -15.93 -25.18 15.09
N LYS A 103 -15.65 -24.93 16.37
CA LYS A 103 -16.51 -25.33 17.49
C LYS A 103 -17.87 -24.65 17.43
N ILE A 104 -17.91 -23.33 17.14
CA ILE A 104 -19.17 -22.59 16.93
C ILE A 104 -19.97 -23.18 15.77
N LYS A 105 -19.29 -23.54 14.67
CA LYS A 105 -19.90 -24.22 13.51
C LYS A 105 -20.25 -25.68 13.76
N LYS A 106 -20.08 -26.19 15.02
CA LYS A 106 -20.40 -27.55 15.47
C LYS A 106 -19.77 -28.64 14.59
N LYS A 107 -18.53 -28.42 14.10
CA LYS A 107 -17.79 -29.43 13.35
C LYS A 107 -17.39 -30.61 14.25
N SER A 108 -17.18 -31.82 13.67
CA SER A 108 -16.78 -32.99 14.41
C SER A 108 -15.36 -32.81 15.00
N LYS A 109 -15.09 -33.50 16.12
CA LYS A 109 -13.77 -33.46 16.79
C LYS A 109 -12.65 -33.87 15.84
N ALA A 110 -12.82 -34.96 15.11
CA ALA A 110 -11.82 -35.42 14.12
C ALA A 110 -11.52 -34.35 13.06
N TYR A 111 -12.55 -33.70 12.50
CA TYR A 111 -12.36 -32.60 11.56
C TYR A 111 -11.60 -31.42 12.17
N ILE A 112 -11.94 -31.04 13.41
CA ILE A 112 -11.26 -29.96 14.12
C ILE A 112 -9.78 -30.29 14.34
N ASP A 113 -9.47 -31.50 14.83
CA ASP A 113 -8.09 -31.92 15.11
C ASP A 113 -7.23 -31.94 13.82
N ASP A 114 -7.78 -32.41 12.70
CA ASP A 114 -7.11 -32.39 11.39
C ASP A 114 -6.87 -30.95 10.91
N LYS A 115 -7.87 -30.07 11.05
CA LYS A 115 -7.76 -28.66 10.62
C LYS A 115 -6.78 -27.87 11.47
N ILE A 116 -6.66 -28.15 12.79
CA ILE A 116 -5.66 -27.52 13.65
C ILE A 116 -4.25 -27.88 13.16
N LYS A 117 -3.98 -29.18 12.93
CA LYS A 117 -2.68 -29.65 12.42
C LYS A 117 -2.34 -29.01 11.07
N TYR A 118 -3.31 -29.00 10.15
CA TYR A 118 -3.15 -28.36 8.86
C TYR A 118 -2.81 -26.87 8.99
N ALA A 119 -3.57 -26.11 9.79
CA ALA A 119 -3.37 -24.68 9.97
C ALA A 119 -2.02 -24.36 10.62
N LEU A 120 -1.60 -25.14 11.65
CA LEU A 120 -0.30 -24.97 12.29
C LEU A 120 0.87 -25.27 11.34
N LYS A 121 0.75 -26.33 10.54
CA LYS A 121 1.74 -26.65 9.50
C LYS A 121 1.84 -25.52 8.47
N LEU A 122 0.72 -24.98 8.06
CA LEU A 122 0.67 -23.90 7.06
C LEU A 122 1.39 -22.63 7.53
N VAL A 123 1.35 -22.33 8.83
CA VAL A 123 2.04 -21.16 9.41
C VAL A 123 3.40 -21.50 10.06
N ASN A 124 3.96 -22.69 9.79
CA ASN A 124 5.26 -23.16 10.29
C ASN A 124 5.36 -23.19 11.84
N LEU A 125 4.28 -23.63 12.53
CA LEU A 125 4.19 -23.77 13.98
C LEU A 125 3.71 -25.17 14.41
N ASP A 126 4.14 -26.22 13.69
CA ASP A 126 3.85 -27.61 14.08
C ASP A 126 4.29 -27.89 15.51
N GLY A 127 3.47 -28.62 16.27
CA GLY A 127 3.78 -29.03 17.66
C GLY A 127 3.54 -27.94 18.70
N PHE A 128 2.93 -26.79 18.32
CA PHE A 128 2.62 -25.70 19.26
C PHE A 128 1.22 -25.79 19.86
N GLU A 129 0.44 -26.82 19.57
CA GLU A 129 -0.99 -26.95 19.89
C GLU A 129 -1.33 -26.67 21.37
N HIS A 130 -0.47 -27.11 22.27
CA HIS A 130 -0.72 -27.06 23.70
C HIS A 130 -0.06 -25.90 24.44
N ARG A 131 0.66 -25.03 23.72
CA ARG A 131 1.29 -23.84 24.30
C ARG A 131 0.27 -22.77 24.63
N SER A 132 0.61 -21.92 25.61
CA SER A 132 -0.14 -20.71 25.94
C SER A 132 0.23 -19.57 24.97
N ILE A 133 -0.70 -18.65 24.76
CA ILE A 133 -0.47 -17.46 23.91
C ILE A 133 0.66 -16.57 24.45
N ASP A 134 0.75 -16.43 25.78
CA ASP A 134 1.75 -15.58 26.46
C ASP A 134 3.19 -16.10 26.29
N SER A 135 3.37 -17.37 25.88
CA SER A 135 4.69 -17.94 25.59
C SER A 135 5.22 -17.62 24.19
N LEU A 136 4.44 -16.94 23.36
CA LEU A 136 4.73 -16.69 21.96
C LEU A 136 5.33 -15.28 21.74
N SER A 137 6.26 -15.18 20.79
CA SER A 137 6.69 -13.88 20.23
C SER A 137 5.56 -13.22 19.44
N GLY A 138 5.66 -11.91 19.19
CA GLY A 138 4.66 -11.16 18.40
C GLY A 138 4.38 -11.78 17.04
N GLY A 139 5.42 -12.16 16.29
CA GLY A 139 5.25 -12.84 14.99
C GLY A 139 4.63 -14.23 15.10
N GLN A 140 4.91 -14.97 16.18
CA GLN A 140 4.23 -16.25 16.42
C GLN A 140 2.75 -16.04 16.76
N GLN A 141 2.41 -15.02 17.55
CA GLN A 141 1.01 -14.66 17.84
C GLN A 141 0.26 -14.28 16.57
N GLN A 142 0.89 -13.50 15.69
CA GLN A 142 0.33 -13.14 14.39
C GLN A 142 0.06 -14.38 13.53
N ARG A 143 1.02 -15.29 13.42
CA ARG A 143 0.84 -16.57 12.68
C ARG A 143 -0.34 -17.37 13.24
N ILE A 144 -0.52 -17.41 14.55
CA ILE A 144 -1.68 -18.08 15.15
C ILE A 144 -2.99 -17.35 14.82
N ALA A 145 -3.00 -16.01 14.80
CA ALA A 145 -4.19 -15.25 14.39
C ALA A 145 -4.57 -15.53 12.93
N ILE A 146 -3.57 -15.62 12.05
CA ILE A 146 -3.76 -16.01 10.65
C ILE A 146 -4.28 -17.46 10.59
N ALA A 147 -3.65 -18.42 11.30
CA ALA A 147 -4.10 -19.81 11.36
C ALA A 147 -5.57 -19.93 11.80
N ARG A 148 -5.96 -19.16 12.85
CA ARG A 148 -7.36 -19.08 13.31
C ARG A 148 -8.31 -18.52 12.25
N ALA A 149 -7.84 -17.58 11.45
CA ALA A 149 -8.67 -17.00 10.39
C ALA A 149 -8.84 -17.96 9.21
N ILE A 150 -7.75 -18.59 8.72
CA ILE A 150 -7.78 -19.44 7.52
C ILE A 150 -8.44 -20.80 7.76
N VAL A 151 -8.43 -21.32 9.00
CA VAL A 151 -9.00 -22.65 9.33
C VAL A 151 -10.50 -22.75 9.01
N ASN A 152 -11.18 -21.61 8.94
CA ASN A 152 -12.58 -21.52 8.57
C ASN A 152 -12.82 -21.52 7.05
N GLU A 153 -11.77 -21.59 6.24
CA GLU A 153 -11.80 -21.60 4.77
C GLU A 153 -12.57 -20.39 4.21
N PRO A 154 -12.20 -19.14 4.58
CA PRO A 154 -12.88 -17.96 4.07
C PRO A 154 -12.53 -17.75 2.59
N LYS A 155 -13.43 -17.09 1.83
CA LYS A 155 -13.10 -16.61 0.48
C LYS A 155 -12.19 -15.39 0.50
N VAL A 156 -12.26 -14.59 1.58
CA VAL A 156 -11.48 -13.35 1.74
C VAL A 156 -10.90 -13.28 3.14
N LEU A 157 -9.63 -12.92 3.22
CA LEU A 157 -8.94 -12.58 4.47
C LEU A 157 -8.69 -11.07 4.52
N LEU A 158 -9.21 -10.44 5.56
CA LEU A 158 -9.03 -9.03 5.85
C LEU A 158 -7.90 -8.86 6.87
N LEU A 159 -6.93 -8.02 6.57
CA LEU A 159 -5.74 -7.78 7.40
C LEU A 159 -5.62 -6.29 7.69
N ASP A 160 -5.81 -5.88 8.94
CA ASP A 160 -5.76 -4.49 9.39
C ASP A 160 -4.42 -4.21 10.07
N GLU A 161 -3.47 -3.62 9.36
CA GLU A 161 -2.08 -3.29 9.78
C GLU A 161 -1.37 -4.44 10.55
N PRO A 162 -1.38 -5.67 10.04
CA PRO A 162 -0.97 -6.82 10.84
C PRO A 162 0.53 -6.83 11.16
N LEU A 163 1.38 -6.15 10.37
CA LEU A 163 2.85 -6.16 10.51
C LEU A 163 3.39 -4.97 11.31
N GLY A 164 2.58 -3.97 11.63
CA GLY A 164 3.01 -2.70 12.22
C GLY A 164 3.72 -2.81 13.58
N ALA A 165 3.49 -3.90 14.34
CA ALA A 165 4.09 -4.12 15.65
C ALA A 165 5.37 -4.98 15.64
N LEU A 166 5.84 -5.40 14.45
CA LEU A 166 6.99 -6.28 14.29
C LEU A 166 8.28 -5.50 14.01
N ASP A 167 9.42 -6.04 14.48
CA ASP A 167 10.74 -5.57 14.06
C ASP A 167 10.97 -5.82 12.56
N LEU A 168 11.93 -5.11 11.96
CA LEU A 168 12.18 -5.12 10.52
C LEU A 168 12.38 -6.53 9.95
N LYS A 169 13.24 -7.34 10.58
CA LYS A 169 13.55 -8.69 10.08
C LYS A 169 12.34 -9.59 10.12
N LEU A 170 11.62 -9.57 11.24
CA LEU A 170 10.41 -10.38 11.41
C LEU A 170 9.29 -9.92 10.47
N ARG A 171 9.21 -8.61 10.19
CA ARG A 171 8.26 -8.04 9.21
C ARG A 171 8.54 -8.60 7.81
N GLN A 172 9.79 -8.57 7.34
CA GLN A 172 10.18 -9.14 6.04
C GLN A 172 9.88 -10.64 5.94
N ASP A 173 10.22 -11.43 6.98
CA ASP A 173 9.87 -12.86 7.02
C ASP A 173 8.36 -13.09 6.90
N MET A 174 7.55 -12.24 7.53
CA MET A 174 6.09 -12.33 7.49
C MET A 174 5.49 -11.88 6.15
N GLN A 175 6.09 -10.91 5.46
CA GLN A 175 5.68 -10.53 4.10
C GLN A 175 5.79 -11.74 3.15
N TYR A 176 6.93 -12.42 3.13
CA TYR A 176 7.11 -13.64 2.32
C TYR A 176 6.11 -14.74 2.69
N GLU A 177 5.83 -14.89 3.99
CA GLU A 177 4.87 -15.87 4.49
C GLU A 177 3.44 -15.55 3.99
N LEU A 178 3.01 -14.28 4.00
CA LEU A 178 1.70 -13.87 3.50
C LEU A 178 1.56 -14.10 1.99
N ILE A 179 2.59 -13.77 1.20
CA ILE A 179 2.63 -14.04 -0.24
C ILE A 179 2.50 -15.56 -0.51
N ARG A 180 3.27 -16.37 0.24
CA ARG A 180 3.20 -17.83 0.14
C ARG A 180 1.80 -18.35 0.46
N LEU A 181 1.21 -17.89 1.57
CA LEU A 181 -0.14 -18.27 1.99
C LEU A 181 -1.20 -17.90 0.95
N LYS A 182 -1.11 -16.71 0.36
CA LYS A 182 -2.01 -16.29 -0.74
C LYS A 182 -1.96 -17.27 -1.90
N ASN A 183 -0.76 -17.64 -2.34
CA ASN A 183 -0.56 -18.55 -3.47
C ASN A 183 -1.00 -19.99 -3.16
N GLU A 184 -0.74 -20.50 -1.94
CA GLU A 184 -1.12 -21.85 -1.53
C GLU A 184 -2.63 -22.01 -1.32
N LEU A 185 -3.29 -20.99 -0.76
CA LEU A 185 -4.71 -21.06 -0.41
C LEU A 185 -5.63 -20.66 -1.56
N GLY A 186 -5.16 -19.86 -2.52
CA GLY A 186 -5.97 -19.34 -3.61
C GLY A 186 -7.17 -18.51 -3.12
N ILE A 187 -6.99 -17.75 -2.03
CA ILE A 187 -8.01 -16.85 -1.47
C ILE A 187 -7.64 -15.38 -1.73
N THR A 188 -8.61 -14.50 -1.66
CA THR A 188 -8.41 -13.06 -1.80
C THR A 188 -7.95 -12.45 -0.48
N PHE A 189 -6.95 -11.57 -0.54
CA PHE A 189 -6.46 -10.80 0.59
C PHE A 189 -6.80 -9.33 0.40
N LEU A 190 -7.44 -8.71 1.40
CA LEU A 190 -7.55 -7.27 1.52
C LEU A 190 -6.65 -6.83 2.67
N TYR A 191 -5.60 -6.12 2.34
CA TYR A 191 -4.56 -5.68 3.25
C TYR A 191 -4.64 -4.17 3.46
N VAL A 192 -4.54 -3.71 4.70
CA VAL A 192 -4.48 -2.29 5.05
C VAL A 192 -3.13 -2.01 5.65
N THR A 193 -2.44 -1.02 5.13
CA THR A 193 -1.16 -0.52 5.67
C THR A 193 -0.97 0.96 5.36
N HIS A 194 -0.04 1.58 6.05
CA HIS A 194 0.55 2.88 5.71
C HIS A 194 2.02 2.74 5.28
N ASP A 195 2.55 1.51 5.24
CA ASP A 195 3.92 1.19 4.87
C ASP A 195 3.98 0.90 3.35
N GLN A 196 4.76 1.72 2.65
CA GLN A 196 4.92 1.67 1.19
C GLN A 196 5.64 0.39 0.76
N GLU A 197 6.69 -0.03 1.51
CA GLU A 197 7.47 -1.24 1.21
C GLU A 197 6.57 -2.49 1.28
N GLU A 198 5.69 -2.57 2.27
CA GLU A 198 4.71 -3.65 2.39
C GLU A 198 3.78 -3.71 1.16
N ALA A 199 3.24 -2.55 0.76
CA ALA A 199 2.33 -2.47 -0.38
C ALA A 199 3.02 -2.84 -1.69
N LEU A 200 4.20 -2.28 -1.96
CA LEU A 200 4.97 -2.54 -3.19
C LEU A 200 5.45 -3.99 -3.28
N THR A 201 5.77 -4.64 -2.14
CA THR A 201 6.34 -5.99 -2.13
C THR A 201 5.28 -7.09 -2.26
N MET A 202 4.10 -6.92 -1.65
CA MET A 202 3.14 -8.01 -1.49
C MET A 202 1.94 -7.95 -2.43
N SER A 203 1.63 -6.79 -3.02
CA SER A 203 0.35 -6.58 -3.69
C SER A 203 0.36 -7.01 -5.15
N ASP A 204 -0.75 -7.55 -5.62
CA ASP A 204 -1.07 -7.60 -7.05
C ASP A 204 -1.66 -6.26 -7.52
N THR A 205 -2.42 -5.60 -6.62
CA THR A 205 -3.05 -4.29 -6.86
C THR A 205 -2.92 -3.42 -5.61
N ILE A 206 -2.53 -2.17 -5.80
CA ILE A 206 -2.51 -1.14 -4.76
C ILE A 206 -3.62 -0.13 -5.05
N VAL A 207 -4.35 0.25 -4.01
CA VAL A 207 -5.32 1.34 -4.01
C VAL A 207 -4.76 2.44 -3.11
N VAL A 208 -4.27 3.50 -3.70
CA VAL A 208 -3.78 4.68 -2.96
C VAL A 208 -4.98 5.54 -2.58
N MET A 209 -5.12 5.81 -1.28
CA MET A 209 -6.23 6.59 -0.73
C MET A 209 -5.72 7.85 -0.03
N ASN A 210 -6.43 8.96 -0.22
CA ASN A 210 -6.21 10.21 0.51
C ASN A 210 -7.56 10.87 0.83
N GLN A 211 -7.72 11.42 2.02
CA GLN A 211 -8.90 12.20 2.46
C GLN A 211 -10.27 11.58 2.13
N GLY A 212 -10.36 10.24 2.14
CA GLY A 212 -11.60 9.51 1.85
C GLY A 212 -11.82 9.14 0.39
N TYR A 213 -10.92 9.56 -0.50
CA TYR A 213 -10.99 9.31 -1.94
C TYR A 213 -9.89 8.35 -2.40
N ILE A 214 -10.15 7.63 -3.49
CA ILE A 214 -9.14 6.84 -4.18
C ILE A 214 -8.38 7.78 -5.13
N GLN A 215 -7.06 7.84 -4.97
CA GLN A 215 -6.18 8.65 -5.81
C GLN A 215 -5.72 7.87 -7.04
N GLN A 216 -5.36 6.60 -6.86
CA GLN A 216 -4.91 5.74 -7.96
C GLN A 216 -5.12 4.27 -7.61
N ILE A 217 -5.42 3.46 -8.64
CA ILE A 217 -5.44 2.00 -8.56
C ILE A 217 -4.51 1.46 -9.65
N GLY A 218 -3.57 0.58 -9.28
CA GLY A 218 -2.65 -0.01 -10.25
C GLY A 218 -1.83 -1.15 -9.67
N THR A 219 -0.98 -1.76 -10.51
CA THR A 219 0.06 -2.66 -10.02
C THR A 219 1.12 -1.87 -9.26
N PRO A 220 1.95 -2.51 -8.41
CA PRO A 220 3.06 -1.84 -7.73
C PRO A 220 3.93 -1.00 -8.69
N GLU A 221 4.28 -1.59 -9.85
CA GLU A 221 5.11 -0.92 -10.85
C GLU A 221 4.42 0.32 -11.45
N MET A 222 3.10 0.25 -11.73
CA MET A 222 2.34 1.39 -12.24
C MET A 222 2.27 2.52 -11.22
N ILE A 223 1.99 2.19 -9.95
CA ILE A 223 1.88 3.20 -8.88
C ILE A 223 3.20 3.91 -8.65
N TYR A 224 4.34 3.19 -8.74
CA TYR A 224 5.67 3.75 -8.53
C TYR A 224 6.20 4.54 -9.74
N ASN A 225 6.07 3.95 -10.96
CA ASN A 225 6.67 4.49 -12.17
C ASN A 225 5.76 5.49 -12.92
N GLU A 226 4.44 5.40 -12.73
CA GLU A 226 3.44 6.20 -13.44
C GLU A 226 2.41 6.80 -12.45
N PRO A 227 2.85 7.54 -11.41
CA PRO A 227 1.93 8.16 -10.47
C PRO A 227 1.08 9.22 -11.18
N VAL A 228 -0.23 9.26 -10.84
CA VAL A 228 -1.18 10.16 -11.54
C VAL A 228 -1.09 11.62 -11.09
N ASN A 229 -0.52 11.87 -9.90
CA ASN A 229 -0.34 13.21 -9.34
C ASN A 229 0.85 13.25 -8.38
N ALA A 230 1.26 14.48 -8.01
CA ALA A 230 2.38 14.72 -7.11
C ALA A 230 2.20 14.07 -5.73
N PHE A 231 0.96 14.02 -5.21
CA PHE A 231 0.67 13.33 -3.94
C PHE A 231 1.03 11.83 -4.01
N VAL A 232 0.59 11.12 -5.06
CA VAL A 232 0.91 9.69 -5.21
C VAL A 232 2.41 9.50 -5.37
N ALA A 233 3.09 10.36 -6.15
CA ALA A 233 4.53 10.30 -6.33
C ALA A 233 5.30 10.43 -5.01
N ASP A 234 4.98 11.45 -4.22
CA ASP A 234 5.60 11.73 -2.91
C ASP A 234 5.26 10.67 -1.87
N PHE A 235 4.00 10.24 -1.88
CA PHE A 235 3.53 9.26 -0.89
C PHE A 235 4.11 7.85 -1.11
N ILE A 236 4.44 7.45 -2.34
CA ILE A 236 4.93 6.08 -2.66
C ILE A 236 6.44 5.94 -2.51
N GLY A 237 7.17 7.02 -2.60
CA GLY A 237 8.63 7.03 -2.49
C GLY A 237 9.17 8.44 -2.54
N GLU A 238 10.39 8.60 -2.09
CA GLU A 238 11.07 9.89 -2.15
C GLU A 238 11.10 10.42 -3.59
N SER A 239 10.85 11.73 -3.76
CA SER A 239 10.77 12.37 -5.07
C SER A 239 11.27 13.80 -5.02
N ASN A 240 11.95 14.23 -6.07
CA ASN A 240 12.15 15.64 -6.33
C ASN A 240 10.92 16.16 -7.10
N ILE A 241 10.09 16.97 -6.45
CA ILE A 241 8.91 17.58 -7.03
C ILE A 241 9.18 19.06 -7.25
N ILE A 242 9.13 19.50 -8.52
CA ILE A 242 9.59 20.81 -8.92
C ILE A 242 8.50 21.49 -9.75
N ASP A 243 8.22 22.75 -9.44
CA ASP A 243 7.37 23.58 -10.29
C ASP A 243 7.97 23.73 -11.70
N GLY A 244 7.20 23.35 -12.70
CA GLY A 244 7.61 23.42 -14.09
C GLY A 244 6.61 24.14 -14.98
N ILE A 245 7.05 24.45 -16.20
CA ILE A 245 6.20 24.96 -17.27
C ILE A 245 6.41 24.09 -18.51
N MET A 246 5.38 23.37 -18.91
CA MET A 246 5.40 22.64 -20.18
C MET A 246 5.38 23.66 -21.33
N VAL A 247 6.54 23.87 -21.95
CA VAL A 247 6.68 24.89 -23.02
C VAL A 247 5.97 24.45 -24.30
N GLN A 248 6.13 23.19 -24.63
CA GLN A 248 5.51 22.46 -25.74
C GLN A 248 5.68 20.96 -25.45
N ASP A 249 5.02 20.12 -26.22
CA ASP A 249 5.21 18.67 -26.13
C ASP A 249 6.70 18.32 -26.13
N LYS A 250 7.08 17.43 -25.18
CA LYS A 250 8.45 16.94 -24.97
C LYS A 250 9.48 17.97 -24.50
N VAL A 251 9.06 19.14 -24.04
CA VAL A 251 9.97 20.16 -23.51
C VAL A 251 9.35 20.86 -22.31
N VAL A 252 9.97 20.69 -21.15
CA VAL A 252 9.58 21.36 -19.90
C VAL A 252 10.68 22.32 -19.43
N THR A 253 10.29 23.40 -18.79
CA THR A 253 11.21 24.32 -18.09
C THR A 253 11.08 24.12 -16.61
N ILE A 254 12.19 23.81 -15.93
CA ILE A 254 12.30 23.73 -14.45
C ILE A 254 13.42 24.66 -14.00
N LEU A 255 13.21 25.42 -12.93
CA LEU A 255 14.20 26.33 -12.34
C LEU A 255 14.92 27.22 -13.38
N GLY A 256 14.19 27.64 -14.43
CA GLY A 256 14.71 28.47 -15.52
C GLY A 256 15.46 27.71 -16.63
N THR A 257 15.66 26.40 -16.50
CA THR A 257 16.35 25.56 -17.50
C THR A 257 15.37 24.76 -18.32
N LYS A 258 15.51 24.76 -19.64
CA LYS A 258 14.71 23.91 -20.55
C LYS A 258 15.35 22.54 -20.67
N ILE A 259 14.56 21.50 -20.41
CA ILE A 259 15.00 20.11 -20.51
C ILE A 259 14.02 19.31 -21.39
N PRO A 260 14.50 18.29 -22.11
CA PRO A 260 13.65 17.38 -22.84
C PRO A 260 12.96 16.39 -21.90
N CYS A 261 11.69 16.07 -22.17
CA CYS A 261 10.94 14.97 -21.54
C CYS A 261 10.27 14.13 -22.64
N VAL A 262 9.50 13.10 -22.26
CA VAL A 262 8.78 12.24 -23.23
C VAL A 262 7.30 12.56 -23.29
N ASP A 263 6.77 13.28 -22.32
CA ASP A 263 5.34 13.54 -22.15
C ASP A 263 4.78 14.52 -23.16
N GLU A 264 3.52 14.29 -23.55
CA GLU A 264 2.75 15.07 -24.53
C GLU A 264 1.34 15.38 -23.98
N GLY A 265 0.67 16.37 -24.58
CA GLY A 265 -0.76 16.64 -24.31
C GLY A 265 -1.05 17.60 -23.16
N PHE A 266 -0.04 18.16 -22.49
CA PHE A 266 -0.21 19.15 -21.41
C PHE A 266 -0.52 20.57 -21.90
N GLY A 267 -0.43 20.82 -23.22
CA GLY A 267 -0.59 22.15 -23.82
C GLY A 267 0.70 22.95 -23.81
N ASN A 268 0.59 24.23 -24.28
CA ASN A 268 1.75 25.13 -24.41
C ASN A 268 1.76 26.13 -23.25
N ASN A 269 2.91 26.31 -22.63
CA ASN A 269 3.12 27.22 -21.50
C ASN A 269 2.18 26.92 -20.31
N THR A 270 1.89 25.64 -20.07
CA THR A 270 1.02 25.18 -18.99
C THR A 270 1.86 24.92 -17.73
N PRO A 271 1.46 25.44 -16.56
CA PRO A 271 2.07 25.08 -15.29
C PRO A 271 1.85 23.58 -14.99
N VAL A 272 2.93 22.91 -14.57
CA VAL A 272 2.93 21.46 -14.29
C VAL A 272 3.79 21.18 -13.05
N ASP A 273 3.58 20.03 -12.44
CA ASP A 273 4.51 19.45 -11.49
C ASP A 273 5.44 18.51 -12.26
N VAL A 274 6.74 18.63 -11.99
CA VAL A 274 7.77 17.76 -12.56
C VAL A 274 8.31 16.88 -11.45
N VAL A 275 8.16 15.57 -11.62
CA VAL A 275 8.61 14.58 -10.65
C VAL A 275 9.79 13.82 -11.20
N ILE A 276 10.87 13.76 -10.41
CA ILE A 276 12.10 13.03 -10.73
C ILE A 276 12.50 12.21 -9.52
N ARG A 277 12.65 10.89 -9.70
CA ARG A 277 13.08 10.00 -8.63
C ARG A 277 14.55 10.23 -8.28
N PRO A 278 14.95 10.15 -6.99
CA PRO A 278 16.34 10.35 -6.57
C PRO A 278 17.33 9.36 -7.22
N GLU A 279 16.91 8.13 -7.49
CA GLU A 279 17.71 7.08 -8.14
C GLU A 279 17.90 7.29 -9.64
N ASP A 280 17.08 8.11 -10.27
CA ASP A 280 17.13 8.43 -11.70
C ASP A 280 18.07 9.60 -12.01
N ILE A 281 18.57 10.26 -10.97
CA ILE A 281 19.50 11.38 -11.10
C ILE A 281 20.93 10.87 -11.14
N GLU A 282 21.64 11.26 -12.22
CA GLU A 282 23.07 10.99 -12.38
C GLU A 282 23.88 12.22 -11.99
N ILE A 283 24.89 12.00 -11.13
CA ILE A 283 25.90 13.00 -10.80
C ILE A 283 27.01 12.91 -11.86
N VAL A 284 27.18 13.99 -12.64
CA VAL A 284 28.13 14.07 -13.75
C VAL A 284 29.13 15.22 -13.55
N SER A 285 30.08 15.42 -14.50
CA SER A 285 30.91 16.63 -14.49
C SER A 285 30.03 17.87 -14.70
N PRO A 286 30.41 19.04 -14.14
CA PRO A 286 29.57 20.24 -14.20
C PRO A 286 29.11 20.57 -15.65
N GLU A 287 30.01 20.50 -16.62
CA GLU A 287 29.71 20.86 -18.00
C GLU A 287 28.81 19.85 -18.75
N SER A 288 28.56 18.67 -18.16
CA SER A 288 27.79 17.58 -18.77
C SER A 288 26.35 17.49 -18.24
N GLY A 289 26.02 18.21 -17.16
CA GLY A 289 24.70 18.26 -16.58
C GLY A 289 23.79 19.28 -17.29
N PHE A 290 22.47 19.11 -17.13
CA PHE A 290 21.54 20.18 -17.52
C PHE A 290 21.50 21.31 -16.47
N MET A 291 22.04 21.06 -15.27
CA MET A 291 22.15 22.00 -14.16
C MET A 291 23.40 21.70 -13.33
N GLU A 292 24.02 22.74 -12.78
CA GLU A 292 25.20 22.63 -11.93
C GLU A 292 24.83 22.99 -10.49
N GLY A 293 25.44 22.33 -9.50
CA GLY A 293 25.21 22.59 -8.09
C GLY A 293 26.33 22.12 -7.19
N ASP A 294 26.22 22.45 -5.92
CA ASP A 294 27.18 22.07 -4.89
C ASP A 294 26.57 21.03 -3.95
N ILE A 295 27.33 19.97 -3.67
CA ILE A 295 26.91 18.93 -2.71
C ILE A 295 26.91 19.52 -1.30
N THR A 296 25.75 19.50 -0.64
CA THR A 296 25.53 20.04 0.71
C THR A 296 25.52 18.98 1.78
N SER A 297 25.07 17.76 1.47
CA SER A 297 24.94 16.64 2.42
C SER A 297 25.26 15.32 1.76
N VAL A 298 25.83 14.37 2.51
CA VAL A 298 26.09 12.99 2.07
C VAL A 298 25.86 12.04 3.24
N ILE A 299 24.87 11.16 3.12
CA ILE A 299 24.49 10.20 4.16
C ILE A 299 24.60 8.78 3.59
N PHE A 300 25.34 7.90 4.25
CA PHE A 300 25.41 6.49 3.87
C PHE A 300 24.24 5.69 4.47
N LYS A 301 23.37 5.15 3.62
CA LYS A 301 22.19 4.35 3.99
C LYS A 301 22.41 2.83 3.93
N GLY A 302 23.65 2.38 3.76
CA GLY A 302 24.02 0.96 3.69
C GLY A 302 24.19 0.45 2.26
N VAL A 303 23.17 0.54 1.42
CA VAL A 303 23.21 0.11 0.00
C VAL A 303 23.49 1.24 -0.98
N HIS A 304 23.22 2.49 -0.60
CA HIS A 304 23.46 3.69 -1.40
C HIS A 304 23.87 4.86 -0.49
N TYR A 305 24.32 5.94 -1.11
CA TYR A 305 24.45 7.26 -0.50
C TYR A 305 23.24 8.09 -0.90
N GLU A 306 22.67 8.78 0.08
CA GLU A 306 21.70 9.84 -0.08
C GLU A 306 22.46 11.15 -0.10
N ILE A 307 22.39 11.86 -1.21
CA ILE A 307 23.17 13.07 -1.47
C ILE A 307 22.21 14.23 -1.73
N GLU A 308 22.41 15.32 -1.00
CA GLU A 308 21.69 16.58 -1.28
C GLU A 308 22.59 17.49 -2.10
N ILE A 309 22.05 18.07 -3.18
CA ILE A 309 22.76 18.99 -4.08
C ILE A 309 21.94 20.28 -4.18
N MET A 310 22.54 21.40 -3.79
CA MET A 310 21.92 22.71 -3.97
C MET A 310 22.20 23.25 -5.37
N ALA A 311 21.17 23.33 -6.21
CA ALA A 311 21.29 23.86 -7.57
C ALA A 311 20.09 24.76 -7.92
N ASN A 312 20.37 25.97 -8.40
CA ASN A 312 19.38 27.00 -8.76
C ASN A 312 18.33 27.30 -7.68
N GLY A 313 18.73 27.21 -6.39
CA GLY A 313 17.85 27.48 -5.26
C GLY A 313 16.91 26.32 -4.87
N PHE A 314 17.07 25.15 -5.49
CA PHE A 314 16.37 23.93 -5.16
C PHE A 314 17.35 22.90 -4.58
N GLU A 315 16.93 22.18 -3.55
CA GLU A 315 17.69 21.11 -2.92
C GLU A 315 17.31 19.78 -3.54
N TRP A 316 18.19 19.25 -4.38
CA TRP A 316 18.00 17.99 -5.08
C TRP A 316 18.40 16.83 -4.19
N LEU A 317 17.52 15.85 -4.04
CA LEU A 317 17.82 14.57 -3.42
C LEU A 317 18.27 13.57 -4.49
N VAL A 318 19.40 12.92 -4.28
CA VAL A 318 20.01 11.96 -5.22
C VAL A 318 20.41 10.68 -4.50
N HIS A 319 20.02 9.52 -5.03
CA HIS A 319 20.46 8.21 -4.57
C HIS A 319 21.52 7.64 -5.51
N THR A 320 22.72 7.38 -4.99
CA THR A 320 23.81 6.81 -5.79
C THR A 320 24.63 5.82 -5.00
N THR A 321 25.23 4.83 -5.69
CA THR A 321 26.18 3.90 -5.08
C THR A 321 27.60 4.46 -5.01
N GLN A 322 27.87 5.62 -5.63
CA GLN A 322 29.17 6.27 -5.67
C GLN A 322 29.28 7.32 -4.57
N PHE A 323 30.45 7.36 -3.91
CA PHE A 323 30.72 8.39 -2.93
C PHE A 323 31.17 9.69 -3.60
N HIS A 324 30.56 10.79 -3.19
CA HIS A 324 30.96 12.16 -3.54
C HIS A 324 31.19 12.96 -2.25
N ALA A 325 32.19 13.83 -2.23
CA ALA A 325 32.51 14.62 -1.03
C ALA A 325 31.60 15.87 -0.94
N VAL A 326 31.19 16.23 0.27
CA VAL A 326 30.50 17.51 0.53
C VAL A 326 31.37 18.68 0.05
N GLY A 327 30.74 19.68 -0.59
CA GLY A 327 31.41 20.84 -1.18
C GLY A 327 31.98 20.60 -2.58
N THR A 328 31.75 19.41 -3.17
CA THR A 328 32.13 19.16 -4.57
C THR A 328 31.09 19.83 -5.49
N HIS A 329 31.58 20.57 -6.50
CA HIS A 329 30.79 21.16 -7.57
C HIS A 329 30.54 20.12 -8.65
N VAL A 330 29.27 19.84 -8.99
CA VAL A 330 28.86 18.75 -9.86
C VAL A 330 27.77 19.16 -10.82
N GLY A 331 27.58 18.38 -11.89
CA GLY A 331 26.43 18.48 -12.78
C GLY A 331 25.34 17.47 -12.41
N ILE A 332 24.09 17.86 -12.58
CA ILE A 332 22.90 17.03 -12.45
C ILE A 332 22.42 16.64 -13.84
N ASN A 333 22.22 15.35 -14.08
CA ASN A 333 21.68 14.83 -15.33
C ASN A 333 20.57 13.82 -15.08
N VAL A 334 19.56 13.80 -15.94
CA VAL A 334 18.44 12.84 -15.93
C VAL A 334 18.09 12.51 -17.36
N ILE A 335 17.83 11.25 -17.66
CA ILE A 335 17.34 10.86 -18.99
C ILE A 335 15.88 11.34 -19.19
N PRO A 336 15.49 11.80 -20.39
CA PRO A 336 14.14 12.36 -20.64
C PRO A 336 12.98 11.43 -20.27
N PHE A 337 13.18 10.13 -20.31
CA PHE A 337 12.18 9.11 -19.96
C PHE A 337 11.83 9.09 -18.46
N ASN A 338 12.76 9.46 -17.59
CA ASN A 338 12.61 9.45 -16.15
C ASN A 338 12.12 10.80 -15.58
N ILE A 339 11.77 11.74 -16.46
CA ILE A 339 11.15 13.01 -16.08
C ILE A 339 9.64 12.86 -16.27
N GLN A 340 8.90 12.85 -15.19
CA GLN A 340 7.45 12.64 -15.18
C GLN A 340 6.74 13.99 -15.05
N ILE A 341 5.81 14.26 -15.94
CA ILE A 341 5.04 15.51 -15.96
C ILE A 341 3.64 15.25 -15.44
N MET A 342 3.18 16.07 -14.51
CA MET A 342 1.86 15.95 -13.89
C MET A 342 1.10 17.28 -13.98
N ASN A 343 -0.21 17.18 -14.13
CA ASN A 343 -1.07 18.35 -14.00
C ASN A 343 -1.04 18.84 -12.55
N LYS A 344 -0.99 20.15 -12.37
CA LYS A 344 -1.22 20.73 -11.06
C LYS A 344 -2.69 20.57 -10.69
N PRO A 345 -2.99 20.21 -9.42
CA PRO A 345 -4.37 20.21 -8.95
C PRO A 345 -4.97 21.63 -9.09
N GLU A 346 -6.25 21.72 -9.47
CA GLU A 346 -6.93 23.04 -9.63
C GLU A 346 -7.19 23.71 -8.28
N SER A 347 -7.26 22.93 -7.20
CA SER A 347 -7.29 23.43 -5.80
C SER A 347 -6.69 22.40 -4.86
N GLU A 348 -6.32 22.80 -3.61
CA GLU A 348 -5.86 21.87 -2.57
C GLU A 348 -6.92 20.78 -2.21
N ASP A 349 -8.19 21.01 -2.56
CA ASP A 349 -9.31 20.08 -2.37
C ASP A 349 -9.51 19.11 -3.54
N GLU A 350 -8.90 19.37 -4.71
CA GLU A 350 -9.06 18.59 -5.95
C GLU A 350 -7.94 17.58 -6.22
N GLU A 351 -7.18 17.18 -5.21
CA GLU A 351 -6.25 16.04 -5.32
C GLU A 351 -6.97 14.69 -5.52
N ALA A 352 -8.30 14.67 -5.49
CA ALA A 352 -9.10 13.49 -5.74
C ALA A 352 -9.38 13.34 -7.24
N VAL A 353 -8.79 12.35 -7.87
CA VAL A 353 -9.04 12.01 -9.28
C VAL A 353 -10.35 11.23 -9.39
N GLU A 354 -11.31 11.69 -10.21
CA GLU A 354 -12.42 10.84 -10.68
C GLU A 354 -11.84 9.70 -11.51
N ILE A 355 -11.91 8.49 -10.96
CA ILE A 355 -11.49 7.28 -11.66
C ILE A 355 -12.70 6.74 -12.40
N ASP A 356 -12.69 6.79 -13.73
CA ASP A 356 -13.61 6.02 -14.57
C ASP A 356 -13.39 4.52 -14.33
N VAL A 357 -14.33 3.88 -13.62
CA VAL A 357 -14.29 2.46 -13.19
C VAL A 357 -14.96 1.55 -14.21
#